data_0e226685d8e60e72c635c95bbb3217c2
#
_entry.id   0e226685d8e60e72c635c95bbb3217c2
#
_cell.length_a   1.000
_cell.length_b   1.000
_cell.length_c   1.000
_cell.angle_alpha   90.00
_cell.angle_beta   90.00
_cell.angle_gamma   90.00
#
_symmetry.space_group_name_H-M   'P 1'
#
loop_
_entity.id
_entity.type
_entity.pdbx_description
1 polymer ?
#
loop_
_entity_poly.entity_id
_entity_poly.type
_entity_poly.pdbx_seq_one_letter_code
_entity_poly.pdbx_strand_id
1 'polypeptide(L)'
;MRRLSIVLSCLMALWVTVAHADDKLTGTEISDNNSVWIGLDLGSPHVITKVGWAPSVESQVLSRVVLGVFEGANRPDFMDALPLYMIEEKAMNNKMTYADVNCSRGFRYVRFVKPAGAYQNLAGLEFYGHRGEGNDSHFYQITNLPTVSIHTLNDEIPYDKVHEIVSQLTIISENGTKLLSEPGSIRERGNYSRNFDKKPYRIKFDEKQHVLDAPAKAKKWTLINNYGDKTLMRNLLAFELSRRLGMPYTPYGTAVDVLLNGEYKGCYQLCDQIQVHKNRVNITEMTIHDNEGSALTGGYFIEIDAYADQEKSWFKSVKGNPVTIKSPDEDSITTNQRNYIRSHFNKMEDDPHQYIDKNTFLRHFLVGELSGNTDTYWSVYMYKQRDDDTMFTGPVWDFDLAFDNDNRTYPVCNKKDFIYRSGGSCTGNLKKIVDEFVIRSDESQSLMLDIWDKARHADLTEESLVAYIDQMEAELDHSQQLNFLRWPILNKKVHQNPQALGSFQAEVENVRRFMKERLKWMDKRLGYTFVPTGITEVSAESSESSIDLTQPYDVYSVSGQPSGHSLEGLRPSIYILRQGHATRKMIIR
;
A
#
# COMPACT_ATOMS: atom_id res chain seq x y z
N MET A 1 57.40 16.19 -53.14
CA MET A 1 56.08 15.90 -52.53
C MET A 1 56.31 15.29 -51.15
N ARG A 2 56.24 16.10 -50.11
CA ARG A 2 56.49 15.70 -48.72
C ARG A 2 55.17 15.35 -48.11
N ARG A 3 55.01 14.14 -47.57
CA ARG A 3 53.86 13.69 -46.77
C ARG A 3 54.04 14.20 -45.36
N LEU A 4 53.09 15.00 -44.90
CA LEU A 4 52.94 15.43 -43.48
C LEU A 4 52.14 14.36 -42.74
N SER A 5 52.80 13.70 -41.80
CA SER A 5 52.11 12.80 -40.86
C SER A 5 51.65 13.62 -39.66
N ILE A 6 50.35 13.72 -39.46
CA ILE A 6 49.76 14.31 -38.25
C ILE A 6 49.66 13.19 -37.20
N VAL A 7 50.44 13.31 -36.14
CA VAL A 7 50.35 12.47 -34.94
C VAL A 7 49.26 13.09 -34.04
N LEU A 8 48.12 12.41 -33.94
CA LEU A 8 47.04 12.79 -33.01
C LEU A 8 47.36 12.20 -31.63
N SER A 9 47.87 13.03 -30.71
CA SER A 9 48.07 12.67 -29.32
C SER A 9 46.70 12.64 -28.61
N CYS A 10 46.17 11.45 -28.36
CA CYS A 10 45.06 11.27 -27.40
C CYS A 10 45.59 11.50 -25.98
N LEU A 11 45.32 12.67 -25.42
CA LEU A 11 45.37 12.87 -23.96
C LEU A 11 44.20 12.11 -23.33
N MET A 12 44.47 10.89 -22.84
CA MET A 12 43.60 10.27 -21.85
C MET A 12 43.77 11.05 -20.52
N ALA A 13 42.78 11.86 -20.18
CA ALA A 13 42.66 12.37 -18.82
C ALA A 13 42.34 11.18 -17.91
N LEU A 14 43.34 10.65 -17.22
CA LEU A 14 43.15 9.78 -16.06
C LEU A 14 42.44 10.63 -15.01
N TRP A 15 41.15 10.39 -14.83
CA TRP A 15 40.46 10.76 -13.58
C TRP A 15 41.02 9.85 -12.49
N VAL A 16 42.04 10.32 -11.78
CA VAL A 16 42.43 9.74 -10.50
C VAL A 16 41.30 10.10 -9.54
N THR A 17 40.39 9.17 -9.34
CA THR A 17 39.53 9.20 -8.14
C THR A 17 40.48 9.02 -6.96
N VAL A 18 40.82 10.12 -6.28
CA VAL A 18 41.44 10.05 -4.96
C VAL A 18 40.41 9.36 -4.08
N ALA A 19 40.59 8.06 -3.84
CA ALA A 19 39.87 7.37 -2.79
C ALA A 19 40.29 8.05 -1.48
N HIS A 20 39.41 8.90 -0.94
CA HIS A 20 39.60 9.39 0.43
C HIS A 20 39.50 8.18 1.33
N ALA A 21 40.52 7.91 2.13
CA ALA A 21 40.45 6.92 3.18
C ALA A 21 39.29 7.31 4.11
N ASP A 22 38.42 6.35 4.41
CA ASP A 22 37.32 6.57 5.33
C ASP A 22 37.90 6.76 6.73
N ASP A 23 37.85 7.99 7.21
CA ASP A 23 38.30 8.32 8.56
C ASP A 23 37.17 8.08 9.59
N LYS A 24 37.56 7.63 10.77
CA LYS A 24 36.66 7.63 11.92
C LYS A 24 36.28 9.08 12.24
N LEU A 25 34.99 9.37 12.16
CA LEU A 25 34.47 10.72 12.39
C LEU A 25 34.41 11.04 13.89
N THR A 26 34.74 12.28 14.21
CA THR A 26 34.67 12.84 15.55
C THR A 26 33.84 14.12 15.53
N GLY A 27 33.17 14.40 16.63
CA GLY A 27 32.32 15.59 16.76
C GLY A 27 31.91 15.83 18.21
N THR A 28 31.03 16.80 18.39
CA THR A 28 30.44 17.05 19.71
C THR A 28 29.35 16.01 19.95
N GLU A 29 29.42 15.29 21.07
CA GLU A 29 28.37 14.35 21.47
C GLU A 29 27.03 15.09 21.70
N ILE A 30 25.97 14.53 21.14
CA ILE A 30 24.60 14.99 21.26
C ILE A 30 23.68 13.85 21.63
N SER A 31 22.65 14.11 22.42
CA SER A 31 21.64 13.11 22.79
C SER A 31 20.33 13.79 23.14
N ASP A 32 19.26 13.01 23.21
CA ASP A 32 18.01 13.49 23.81
C ASP A 32 18.02 13.33 25.33
N ASN A 33 17.15 14.09 26.02
CA ASN A 33 17.03 14.06 27.48
C ASN A 33 16.51 12.71 28.03
N ASN A 34 15.98 11.84 27.18
CA ASN A 34 15.38 10.56 27.54
C ASN A 34 16.25 9.36 27.11
N SER A 35 17.47 9.62 26.62
CA SER A 35 18.38 8.58 26.10
C SER A 35 17.75 7.66 25.03
N VAL A 36 16.83 8.20 24.21
CA VAL A 36 16.24 7.48 23.09
C VAL A 36 17.24 7.36 21.95
N TRP A 37 18.09 8.37 21.77
CA TRP A 37 19.16 8.36 20.78
C TRP A 37 20.45 9.02 21.31
N ILE A 38 21.55 8.67 20.66
CA ILE A 38 22.88 9.25 20.88
C ILE A 38 23.54 9.50 19.52
N GLY A 39 24.31 10.57 19.40
CA GLY A 39 24.92 10.94 18.13
C GLY A 39 26.04 11.97 18.24
N LEU A 40 26.40 12.53 17.08
CA LEU A 40 27.47 13.53 16.93
C LEU A 40 26.98 14.72 16.09
N ASP A 41 27.34 15.94 16.49
CA ASP A 41 27.42 17.11 15.62
C ASP A 41 28.85 17.16 15.05
N LEU A 42 28.97 16.88 13.75
CA LEU A 42 30.25 16.87 13.03
C LEU A 42 30.75 18.28 12.66
N GLY A 43 29.95 19.32 12.96
CA GLY A 43 30.28 20.72 12.69
C GLY A 43 30.16 21.14 11.22
N SER A 44 30.24 20.20 10.28
CA SER A 44 30.04 20.38 8.85
C SER A 44 29.55 19.10 8.20
N PRO A 45 28.96 19.13 6.99
CA PRO A 45 28.50 17.94 6.31
C PRO A 45 29.64 16.94 6.01
N HIS A 46 29.34 15.65 6.23
CA HIS A 46 30.20 14.51 5.91
C HIS A 46 29.36 13.43 5.22
N VAL A 47 29.90 12.83 4.18
CA VAL A 47 29.35 11.61 3.57
C VAL A 47 29.72 10.44 4.49
N ILE A 48 28.71 9.75 5.00
CA ILE A 48 28.89 8.60 5.90
C ILE A 48 28.99 7.35 5.03
N THR A 49 30.08 6.62 5.14
CA THR A 49 30.38 5.42 4.33
C THR A 49 30.30 4.14 5.11
N LYS A 50 30.44 4.22 6.45
CA LYS A 50 30.37 3.07 7.34
C LYS A 50 29.90 3.46 8.73
N VAL A 51 29.14 2.58 9.38
CA VAL A 51 28.75 2.69 10.79
C VAL A 51 29.26 1.50 11.57
N GLY A 52 29.51 1.71 12.87
CA GLY A 52 29.96 0.66 13.77
C GLY A 52 29.23 0.72 15.10
N TRP A 53 28.91 -0.45 15.66
CA TRP A 53 28.28 -0.57 16.97
C TRP A 53 28.79 -1.79 17.75
N ALA A 54 28.73 -1.69 19.04
CA ALA A 54 29.00 -2.82 19.96
C ALA A 54 27.91 -2.86 21.04
N PRO A 55 27.12 -3.95 21.14
CA PRO A 55 26.19 -4.11 22.26
C PRO A 55 26.93 -4.23 23.61
N SER A 56 26.35 -3.70 24.70
CA SER A 56 26.93 -3.81 26.06
C SER A 56 26.68 -5.19 26.67
N VAL A 57 27.60 -5.63 27.59
CA VAL A 57 27.48 -6.91 28.34
C VAL A 57 26.25 -6.93 29.26
N GLU A 58 25.82 -5.77 29.76
CA GLU A 58 24.67 -5.68 30.67
C GLU A 58 23.33 -6.02 30.00
N SER A 59 23.30 -6.08 28.68
CA SER A 59 22.12 -6.52 27.95
C SER A 59 22.04 -8.06 27.97
N GLN A 60 21.27 -8.62 28.87
CA GLN A 60 20.94 -10.06 28.86
C GLN A 60 20.14 -10.46 27.60
N VAL A 61 19.82 -9.55 26.73
CA VAL A 61 19.03 -9.74 25.49
C VAL A 61 19.78 -9.12 24.32
N LEU A 62 20.56 -9.92 23.62
CA LEU A 62 21.33 -9.56 22.40
C LEU A 62 20.45 -8.94 21.28
N SER A 63 19.15 -9.17 21.33
CA SER A 63 18.18 -8.63 20.37
C SER A 63 17.80 -7.16 20.61
N ARG A 64 18.25 -6.52 21.68
CA ARG A 64 17.83 -5.15 22.04
C ARG A 64 18.38 -4.04 21.15
N VAL A 65 19.36 -4.33 20.32
CA VAL A 65 19.89 -3.40 19.31
C VAL A 65 19.33 -3.66 17.91
N VAL A 66 18.73 -4.84 17.68
CA VAL A 66 18.07 -5.16 16.40
C VAL A 66 16.92 -4.20 16.19
N LEU A 67 16.77 -3.70 14.97
CA LEU A 67 15.90 -2.60 14.56
C LEU A 67 16.34 -1.22 15.10
N GLY A 68 17.54 -1.09 15.65
CA GLY A 68 18.16 0.21 15.90
C GLY A 68 18.58 0.86 14.58
N VAL A 69 18.41 2.18 14.46
CA VAL A 69 18.59 2.92 13.21
C VAL A 69 19.70 3.95 13.35
N PHE A 70 20.64 3.94 12.41
CA PHE A 70 21.58 5.04 12.20
C PHE A 70 20.94 6.05 11.25
N GLU A 71 21.00 7.34 11.57
CA GLU A 71 20.46 8.42 10.77
C GLU A 71 21.46 9.55 10.57
N GLY A 72 21.32 10.24 9.43
CA GLY A 72 22.00 11.49 9.14
C GLY A 72 21.00 12.62 8.92
N ALA A 73 21.35 13.84 9.36
CA ALA A 73 20.52 15.03 9.18
C ALA A 73 21.41 16.28 8.99
N ASN A 74 20.85 17.32 8.40
CA ASN A 74 21.48 18.66 8.33
C ASN A 74 20.82 19.69 9.26
N ARG A 75 19.72 19.28 9.91
CA ARG A 75 19.03 20.04 10.95
C ARG A 75 19.28 19.43 12.33
N PRO A 76 19.50 20.25 13.38
CA PRO A 76 19.77 19.74 14.73
C PRO A 76 18.54 19.06 15.39
N ASP A 77 17.34 19.32 14.88
CA ASP A 77 16.10 18.69 15.33
C ASP A 77 15.79 17.36 14.63
N PHE A 78 16.64 16.93 13.70
CA PHE A 78 16.50 15.71 12.88
C PHE A 78 15.19 15.63 12.11
N MET A 79 14.53 16.76 11.83
CA MET A 79 13.30 16.80 11.03
C MET A 79 13.53 16.44 9.55
N ASP A 80 14.77 16.53 9.07
CA ASP A 80 15.23 16.14 7.74
C ASP A 80 16.05 14.82 7.74
N ALA A 81 15.93 14.04 8.81
CA ALA A 81 16.73 12.82 8.95
C ALA A 81 16.47 11.82 7.82
N LEU A 82 17.57 11.24 7.33
CA LEU A 82 17.58 10.12 6.42
C LEU A 82 18.15 8.89 7.14
N PRO A 83 17.45 7.75 7.14
CA PRO A 83 18.02 6.50 7.62
C PRO A 83 19.21 6.08 6.78
N LEU A 84 20.33 5.76 7.44
CA LEU A 84 21.57 5.34 6.80
C LEU A 84 21.78 3.83 6.87
N TYR A 85 21.42 3.24 8.01
CA TYR A 85 21.50 1.81 8.23
C TYR A 85 20.56 1.38 9.36
N MET A 86 19.94 0.23 9.24
CA MET A 86 19.16 -0.41 10.30
C MET A 86 19.81 -1.74 10.68
N ILE A 87 19.96 -2.00 11.99
CA ILE A 87 20.53 -3.25 12.47
C ILE A 87 19.50 -4.36 12.31
N GLU A 88 19.79 -5.34 11.46
CA GLU A 88 18.90 -6.47 11.16
C GLU A 88 19.26 -7.72 11.97
N GLU A 89 20.52 -7.88 12.31
CA GLU A 89 21.04 -9.09 12.96
C GLU A 89 21.63 -8.82 14.35
N LYS A 90 21.65 -9.86 15.17
CA LYS A 90 22.27 -9.83 16.49
C LYS A 90 23.79 -9.74 16.38
N ALA A 91 24.38 -8.72 16.99
CA ALA A 91 25.83 -8.58 17.12
C ALA A 91 26.35 -9.20 18.41
N MET A 92 27.65 -9.54 18.43
CA MET A 92 28.32 -10.08 19.64
C MET A 92 28.51 -8.97 20.68
N ASN A 93 28.28 -9.29 21.97
CA ASN A 93 28.51 -8.36 23.08
C ASN A 93 29.97 -7.87 23.13
N ASN A 94 30.13 -6.58 23.40
CA ASN A 94 31.43 -5.90 23.48
C ASN A 94 32.37 -6.09 22.28
N LYS A 95 31.83 -6.50 21.15
CA LYS A 95 32.54 -6.60 19.89
C LYS A 95 31.97 -5.62 18.90
N MET A 96 32.81 -4.76 18.34
CA MET A 96 32.41 -3.87 17.25
C MET A 96 32.00 -4.68 16.04
N THR A 97 30.79 -4.36 15.55
CA THR A 97 30.25 -4.82 14.26
C THR A 97 30.15 -3.61 13.36
N TYR A 98 30.43 -3.79 12.08
CA TYR A 98 30.45 -2.69 11.10
C TYR A 98 29.54 -3.03 9.94
N ALA A 99 28.92 -1.99 9.38
CA ALA A 99 28.14 -2.07 8.15
C ALA A 99 28.47 -0.89 7.25
N ASP A 100 28.50 -1.15 5.94
CA ASP A 100 28.67 -0.11 4.93
C ASP A 100 27.38 0.69 4.76
N VAL A 101 27.52 1.99 4.49
CA VAL A 101 26.40 2.90 4.24
C VAL A 101 26.41 3.29 2.77
N ASN A 102 25.30 3.03 2.11
CA ASN A 102 25.14 3.30 0.67
C ASN A 102 24.41 4.63 0.40
N CYS A 103 24.80 5.69 1.09
CA CYS A 103 24.24 7.03 0.89
C CYS A 103 25.37 8.00 0.53
N SER A 104 25.23 8.70 -0.59
CA SER A 104 26.24 9.66 -1.05
C SER A 104 25.97 11.12 -0.63
N ARG A 105 24.90 11.38 0.11
CA ARG A 105 24.59 12.69 0.70
C ARG A 105 25.46 12.97 1.92
N GLY A 106 25.86 14.22 2.12
CA GLY A 106 26.58 14.66 3.31
C GLY A 106 25.63 15.13 4.42
N PHE A 107 25.98 14.77 5.66
CA PHE A 107 25.23 15.13 6.86
C PHE A 107 26.13 15.77 7.91
N ARG A 108 25.63 16.83 8.55
CA ARG A 108 26.29 17.46 9.69
C ARG A 108 26.02 16.70 10.99
N TYR A 109 24.79 16.22 11.17
CA TYR A 109 24.36 15.52 12.37
C TYR A 109 24.17 14.04 12.06
N VAL A 110 24.69 13.19 12.90
CA VAL A 110 24.49 11.74 12.81
C VAL A 110 24.08 11.20 14.17
N ARG A 111 23.19 10.20 14.17
CA ARG A 111 22.76 9.56 15.42
C ARG A 111 22.46 8.08 15.25
N PHE A 112 22.49 7.37 16.36
CA PHE A 112 21.88 6.06 16.51
C PHE A 112 20.62 6.19 17.36
N VAL A 113 19.49 5.69 16.86
CA VAL A 113 18.21 5.64 17.55
C VAL A 113 17.93 4.20 17.95
N LYS A 114 17.75 3.96 19.24
CA LYS A 114 17.47 2.63 19.74
C LYS A 114 16.01 2.21 19.45
N PRO A 115 15.73 0.89 19.35
CA PRO A 115 14.37 0.39 19.22
C PRO A 115 13.50 0.77 20.40
N ALA A 116 12.19 0.87 20.21
CA ALA A 116 11.23 1.15 21.28
C ALA A 116 11.32 0.12 22.40
N GLY A 117 11.30 0.59 23.66
CA GLY A 117 11.40 -0.26 24.85
C GLY A 117 12.80 -0.80 25.18
N ALA A 118 13.82 -0.47 24.39
CA ALA A 118 15.20 -0.83 24.70
C ALA A 118 15.85 0.16 25.69
N TYR A 119 16.63 -0.36 26.65
CA TYR A 119 17.52 0.48 27.44
C TYR A 119 18.78 0.80 26.64
N GLN A 120 19.52 1.87 27.05
CA GLN A 120 20.79 2.23 26.41
C GLN A 120 21.83 1.13 26.64
N ASN A 121 22.17 0.37 25.60
CA ASN A 121 22.96 -0.85 25.70
C ASN A 121 24.05 -0.94 24.65
N LEU A 122 24.65 0.20 24.27
CA LEU A 122 25.83 0.24 23.41
C LEU A 122 27.10 0.44 24.26
N ALA A 123 28.08 -0.42 24.05
CA ALA A 123 29.45 -0.28 24.56
C ALA A 123 30.34 0.52 23.59
N GLY A 124 29.91 0.67 22.34
CA GLY A 124 30.61 1.44 21.33
C GLY A 124 29.71 1.88 20.20
N LEU A 125 29.95 3.09 19.70
CA LEU A 125 29.28 3.70 18.55
C LEU A 125 30.32 4.44 17.70
N GLU A 126 30.36 4.15 16.40
CA GLU A 126 31.32 4.75 15.48
C GLU A 126 30.68 5.11 14.16
N PHE A 127 31.10 6.24 13.58
CA PHE A 127 30.77 6.66 12.24
C PHE A 127 32.07 6.88 11.44
N TYR A 128 32.05 6.49 10.18
CA TYR A 128 33.18 6.64 9.26
C TYR A 128 32.73 7.35 8.00
N GLY A 129 33.63 8.12 7.39
CA GLY A 129 33.34 8.84 6.17
C GLY A 129 34.33 9.95 5.89
N HIS A 130 33.96 10.88 5.04
CA HIS A 130 34.79 12.00 4.63
C HIS A 130 33.96 13.28 4.55
N ARG A 131 34.63 14.41 4.75
CA ARG A 131 34.00 15.72 4.65
C ARG A 131 33.48 16.00 3.24
N GLY A 132 32.25 16.47 3.10
CA GLY A 132 31.64 16.86 1.83
C GLY A 132 30.14 16.95 1.93
N GLU A 133 29.53 17.75 1.04
CA GLU A 133 28.07 17.84 0.89
C GLU A 133 27.50 16.57 0.25
N GLY A 134 28.33 15.85 -0.51
CA GLY A 134 27.87 14.73 -1.30
C GLY A 134 26.86 15.12 -2.36
N ASN A 135 26.06 14.16 -2.78
CA ASN A 135 24.96 14.35 -3.73
C ASN A 135 23.90 13.24 -3.57
N ASP A 136 22.82 13.31 -4.32
CA ASP A 136 21.74 12.32 -4.30
C ASP A 136 21.82 11.32 -5.48
N SER A 137 22.99 11.21 -6.13
CA SER A 137 23.16 10.34 -7.32
C SER A 137 23.06 8.85 -7.01
N HIS A 138 23.35 8.46 -5.76
CA HIS A 138 23.22 7.09 -5.27
C HIS A 138 22.16 7.05 -4.18
N PHE A 139 20.96 6.69 -4.59
CA PHE A 139 19.87 6.43 -3.70
C PHE A 139 19.68 4.94 -3.63
N TYR A 140 19.93 4.36 -2.48
CA TYR A 140 19.76 2.94 -2.24
C TYR A 140 18.47 2.69 -1.46
N GLN A 141 17.88 1.55 -1.72
CA GLN A 141 16.84 0.98 -0.91
C GLN A 141 17.31 0.82 0.54
N ILE A 142 16.47 1.21 1.50
CA ILE A 142 16.80 1.19 2.93
C ILE A 142 16.20 -0.03 3.60
N THR A 143 15.03 -0.47 3.16
CA THR A 143 14.31 -1.64 3.68
C THR A 143 14.13 -2.71 2.59
N ASN A 144 13.45 -3.79 2.93
CA ASN A 144 13.03 -4.84 1.98
C ASN A 144 11.86 -4.42 1.08
N LEU A 145 11.32 -3.21 1.21
CA LEU A 145 10.25 -2.72 0.34
C LEU A 145 10.82 -2.00 -0.89
N PRO A 146 10.09 -1.97 -2.02
CA PRO A 146 10.42 -1.09 -3.13
C PRO A 146 10.44 0.38 -2.67
N THR A 147 11.29 1.18 -3.31
CA THR A 147 11.42 2.61 -3.01
C THR A 147 10.94 3.47 -4.16
N VAL A 148 10.13 4.49 -3.87
CA VAL A 148 9.74 5.56 -4.79
C VAL A 148 10.54 6.81 -4.42
N SER A 149 11.51 7.17 -5.25
CA SER A 149 12.33 8.38 -5.08
C SER A 149 11.86 9.46 -6.04
N ILE A 150 11.53 10.62 -5.48
CA ILE A 150 10.95 11.76 -6.20
C ILE A 150 11.87 12.97 -6.00
N HIS A 151 12.38 13.50 -7.09
CA HIS A 151 13.12 14.76 -7.08
C HIS A 151 12.32 15.80 -7.87
N THR A 152 11.88 16.84 -7.16
CA THR A 152 11.14 17.95 -7.75
C THR A 152 12.09 19.02 -8.31
N LEU A 153 11.61 19.77 -9.29
CA LEU A 153 12.35 20.92 -9.80
C LEU A 153 12.58 21.94 -8.67
N ASN A 154 13.84 22.35 -8.46
CA ASN A 154 14.28 23.29 -7.43
C ASN A 154 13.91 22.87 -5.99
N ASP A 155 13.80 21.58 -5.72
CA ASP A 155 13.40 21.01 -4.41
C ASP A 155 12.06 21.53 -3.89
N GLU A 156 11.16 21.95 -4.78
CA GLU A 156 9.84 22.46 -4.43
C GLU A 156 9.00 21.37 -3.76
N ILE A 157 8.33 21.72 -2.65
CA ILE A 157 7.50 20.76 -1.89
C ILE A 157 6.04 20.87 -2.34
N PRO A 158 5.35 19.75 -2.66
CA PRO A 158 3.92 19.76 -2.97
C PRO A 158 3.09 20.34 -1.82
N TYR A 159 2.16 21.25 -2.13
CA TYR A 159 1.40 22.00 -1.14
C TYR A 159 -0.12 21.99 -1.36
N ASP A 160 -0.59 21.53 -2.52
CA ASP A 160 -2.04 21.42 -2.81
C ASP A 160 -2.37 20.29 -3.80
N LYS A 161 -3.67 20.14 -4.09
CA LYS A 161 -4.19 19.11 -5.01
C LYS A 161 -4.36 19.60 -6.46
N VAL A 162 -3.93 20.81 -6.79
CA VAL A 162 -4.12 21.45 -8.10
C VAL A 162 -2.80 21.58 -8.85
N HIS A 163 -1.79 22.17 -8.21
CA HIS A 163 -0.50 22.45 -8.84
C HIS A 163 0.36 21.20 -8.93
N GLU A 164 0.71 20.83 -10.16
CA GLU A 164 1.62 19.74 -10.44
C GLU A 164 3.06 20.27 -10.55
N ILE A 165 3.95 19.76 -9.68
CA ILE A 165 5.35 20.13 -9.65
C ILE A 165 6.11 19.15 -10.52
N VAL A 166 6.86 19.67 -11.51
CA VAL A 166 7.72 18.88 -12.38
C VAL A 166 8.74 18.10 -11.55
N SER A 167 8.91 16.83 -11.86
CA SER A 167 9.71 15.93 -11.04
C SER A 167 10.38 14.85 -11.89
N GLN A 168 11.50 14.33 -11.38
CA GLN A 168 12.06 13.04 -11.80
C GLN A 168 11.51 11.97 -10.85
N LEU A 169 10.90 10.94 -11.41
CA LEU A 169 10.25 9.85 -10.68
C LEU A 169 11.06 8.56 -10.89
N THR A 170 11.63 8.02 -9.82
CA THR A 170 12.46 6.81 -9.87
C THR A 170 11.80 5.71 -9.02
N ILE A 171 11.71 4.50 -9.59
CA ILE A 171 11.24 3.31 -8.89
C ILE A 171 12.41 2.34 -8.73
N ILE A 172 12.65 1.93 -7.52
CA ILE A 172 13.69 0.98 -7.12
C ILE A 172 12.98 -0.25 -6.55
N SER A 173 13.35 -1.44 -7.00
CA SER A 173 12.76 -2.70 -6.52
C SER A 173 13.22 -3.06 -5.11
N GLU A 174 12.61 -4.08 -4.53
CA GLU A 174 12.91 -4.63 -3.20
C GLU A 174 14.35 -5.16 -3.06
N ASN A 175 15.05 -5.38 -4.16
CA ASN A 175 16.47 -5.79 -4.19
C ASN A 175 17.44 -4.66 -4.55
N GLY A 176 16.97 -3.40 -4.54
CA GLY A 176 17.79 -2.23 -4.84
C GLY A 176 18.02 -1.95 -6.31
N THR A 177 17.42 -2.71 -7.23
CA THR A 177 17.55 -2.48 -8.67
C THR A 177 16.68 -1.30 -9.12
N LYS A 178 17.28 -0.32 -9.81
CA LYS A 178 16.53 0.77 -10.43
C LYS A 178 15.71 0.23 -11.62
N LEU A 179 14.39 0.15 -11.47
CA LEU A 179 13.48 -0.35 -12.50
C LEU A 179 13.18 0.71 -13.56
N LEU A 180 12.94 1.95 -13.14
CA LEU A 180 12.71 3.08 -14.03
C LEU A 180 13.14 4.39 -13.37
N SER A 181 13.42 5.40 -14.21
CA SER A 181 13.65 6.78 -13.78
C SER A 181 13.21 7.69 -14.91
N GLU A 182 12.03 8.30 -14.77
CA GLU A 182 11.34 8.98 -15.86
C GLU A 182 10.81 10.34 -15.41
N PRO A 183 10.70 11.31 -16.33
CA PRO A 183 10.11 12.61 -16.03
C PRO A 183 8.61 12.47 -15.75
N GLY A 184 8.12 13.40 -14.94
CA GLY A 184 6.72 13.47 -14.57
C GLY A 184 6.41 14.61 -13.63
N SER A 185 5.38 14.46 -12.82
CA SER A 185 4.96 15.46 -11.85
C SER A 185 4.43 14.82 -10.57
N ILE A 186 4.44 15.62 -9.51
CA ILE A 186 3.84 15.27 -8.21
C ILE A 186 2.93 16.40 -7.73
N ARG A 187 1.87 16.05 -7.01
CA ARG A 187 1.04 16.97 -6.22
C ARG A 187 0.46 16.27 -5.01
N GLU A 188 -0.05 17.02 -4.04
CA GLU A 188 -0.88 16.42 -2.99
C GLU A 188 -2.19 15.86 -3.57
N ARG A 189 -2.81 14.93 -2.84
CA ARG A 189 -4.11 14.34 -3.16
C ARG A 189 -4.95 14.14 -1.90
N GLY A 190 -6.23 13.79 -2.13
CA GLY A 190 -7.19 13.50 -1.07
C GLY A 190 -7.88 14.75 -0.53
N ASN A 191 -8.87 14.53 0.30
CA ASN A 191 -9.63 15.59 0.96
C ASN A 191 -9.14 15.75 2.40
N TYR A 192 -9.62 14.93 3.34
CA TYR A 192 -9.24 15.05 4.75
C TYR A 192 -7.77 14.67 5.00
N SER A 193 -7.25 13.63 4.37
CA SER A 193 -5.89 13.10 4.58
C SER A 193 -4.76 14.10 4.30
N ARG A 194 -5.02 15.16 3.55
CA ARG A 194 -4.09 16.28 3.33
C ARG A 194 -3.81 17.11 4.60
N ASN A 195 -4.68 17.03 5.60
CA ASN A 195 -4.52 17.75 6.86
C ASN A 195 -3.51 17.09 7.80
N PHE A 196 -3.08 15.85 7.50
CA PHE A 196 -2.06 15.16 8.29
C PHE A 196 -0.66 15.70 7.99
N ASP A 197 0.26 15.52 8.94
CA ASP A 197 1.67 15.89 8.77
C ASP A 197 2.32 15.10 7.63
N LYS A 198 2.05 13.80 7.56
CA LYS A 198 2.44 12.92 6.47
C LYS A 198 1.46 13.08 5.30
N LYS A 199 1.89 13.75 4.24
CA LYS A 199 1.02 14.10 3.10
C LYS A 199 0.82 12.92 2.14
N PRO A 200 -0.39 12.72 1.61
CA PRO A 200 -0.63 11.79 0.50
C PRO A 200 -0.33 12.48 -0.84
N TYR A 201 0.19 11.72 -1.83
CA TYR A 201 0.58 12.26 -3.12
C TYR A 201 -0.08 11.55 -4.29
N ARG A 202 -0.18 12.26 -5.42
CA ARG A 202 -0.40 11.70 -6.74
C ARG A 202 0.86 11.97 -7.55
N ILE A 203 1.43 10.92 -8.15
CA ILE A 203 2.49 11.03 -9.15
C ILE A 203 1.90 10.77 -10.53
N LYS A 204 2.49 11.42 -11.55
CA LYS A 204 2.06 11.28 -12.94
C LYS A 204 3.28 11.32 -13.83
N PHE A 205 3.58 10.22 -14.50
CA PHE A 205 4.61 10.15 -15.53
C PHE A 205 4.17 10.87 -16.81
N ASP A 206 5.11 11.44 -17.53
CA ASP A 206 4.85 12.07 -18.83
C ASP A 206 4.38 11.04 -19.85
N GLU A 207 4.94 9.82 -19.81
CA GLU A 207 4.50 8.68 -20.59
C GLU A 207 3.99 7.54 -19.70
N LYS A 208 3.15 6.65 -20.29
CA LYS A 208 2.63 5.49 -19.55
C LYS A 208 3.78 4.57 -19.13
N GLN A 209 3.85 4.19 -17.86
CA GLN A 209 4.85 3.28 -17.30
C GLN A 209 4.21 2.04 -16.70
N HIS A 210 4.93 0.91 -16.76
CA HIS A 210 4.72 -0.20 -15.85
C HIS A 210 5.41 0.14 -14.52
N VAL A 211 4.69 0.06 -13.43
CA VAL A 211 5.22 0.35 -12.10
C VAL A 211 5.08 -0.91 -11.27
N LEU A 212 6.21 -1.47 -10.86
CA LEU A 212 6.28 -2.75 -10.14
C LEU A 212 5.45 -3.84 -10.87
N ASP A 213 4.68 -4.63 -10.14
CA ASP A 213 3.84 -5.72 -10.69
C ASP A 213 2.43 -5.27 -11.12
N ALA A 214 2.18 -3.97 -11.24
CA ALA A 214 0.85 -3.47 -11.57
C ALA A 214 0.39 -3.96 -12.95
N PRO A 215 -0.83 -4.50 -13.10
CA PRO A 215 -1.36 -4.97 -14.38
C PRO A 215 -1.54 -3.85 -15.42
N ALA A 216 -1.73 -2.61 -14.96
CA ALA A 216 -1.97 -1.47 -15.84
C ALA A 216 -0.65 -0.74 -16.18
N LYS A 217 -0.41 -0.52 -17.49
CA LYS A 217 0.57 0.47 -17.94
C LYS A 217 -0.09 1.84 -17.98
N ALA A 218 0.22 2.72 -17.02
CA ALA A 218 -0.50 3.98 -16.81
C ALA A 218 0.41 5.17 -16.51
N LYS A 219 -0.12 6.39 -16.68
CA LYS A 219 0.58 7.63 -16.31
C LYS A 219 0.41 7.98 -14.83
N LYS A 220 -0.81 7.82 -14.28
CA LYS A 220 -1.18 8.32 -12.94
C LYS A 220 -1.18 7.20 -11.91
N TRP A 221 -0.54 7.47 -10.77
CA TRP A 221 -0.42 6.58 -9.61
C TRP A 221 -0.65 7.34 -8.31
N THR A 222 -1.04 6.63 -7.27
CA THR A 222 -1.38 7.21 -5.98
C THR A 222 -0.43 6.71 -4.90
N LEU A 223 0.05 7.61 -4.05
CA LEU A 223 0.79 7.31 -2.84
C LEU A 223 -0.11 7.66 -1.63
N ILE A 224 -0.75 6.64 -1.07
CA ILE A 224 -1.60 6.78 0.12
C ILE A 224 -0.69 6.81 1.35
N ASN A 225 -0.89 7.79 2.21
CA ASN A 225 0.01 8.04 3.35
C ASN A 225 -0.20 7.08 4.53
N ASN A 226 -1.34 6.41 4.63
CA ASN A 226 -1.71 5.51 5.75
C ASN A 226 -1.45 6.12 7.15
N TYR A 227 -1.55 7.46 7.31
CA TYR A 227 -1.21 8.12 8.57
C TYR A 227 -2.18 7.77 9.70
N GLY A 228 -3.46 7.61 9.38
CA GLY A 228 -4.49 7.16 10.31
C GLY A 228 -4.52 5.64 10.54
N ASP A 229 -3.85 4.87 9.68
CA ASP A 229 -3.75 3.42 9.76
C ASP A 229 -2.37 3.00 10.31
N LYS A 230 -2.29 2.71 11.60
CA LYS A 230 -1.05 2.31 12.25
C LYS A 230 -0.61 0.88 11.96
N THR A 231 -1.41 0.12 11.23
CA THR A 231 -0.99 -1.18 10.67
C THR A 231 -0.35 -1.05 9.29
N LEU A 232 -0.53 0.10 8.61
CA LEU A 232 -0.07 0.38 7.25
C LEU A 232 -0.63 -0.58 6.18
N MET A 233 -1.59 -1.47 6.54
CA MET A 233 -2.06 -2.56 5.67
C MET A 233 -3.59 -2.61 5.45
N ARG A 234 -4.42 -1.79 6.15
CA ARG A 234 -5.89 -1.92 6.10
C ARG A 234 -6.47 -1.80 4.69
N ASN A 235 -6.00 -0.84 3.90
CA ASN A 235 -6.41 -0.71 2.51
C ASN A 235 -5.99 -1.94 1.66
N LEU A 236 -4.78 -2.46 1.85
CA LEU A 236 -4.30 -3.65 1.13
C LEU A 236 -5.10 -4.90 1.53
N LEU A 237 -5.43 -5.06 2.81
CA LEU A 237 -6.28 -6.15 3.28
C LEU A 237 -7.69 -6.05 2.70
N ALA A 238 -8.28 -4.85 2.60
CA ALA A 238 -9.57 -4.66 1.96
C ALA A 238 -9.53 -4.96 0.45
N PHE A 239 -8.44 -4.62 -0.24
CA PHE A 239 -8.22 -5.00 -1.63
C PHE A 239 -8.11 -6.52 -1.78
N GLU A 240 -7.46 -7.20 -0.83
CA GLU A 240 -7.42 -8.66 -0.80
C GLU A 240 -8.81 -9.28 -0.58
N LEU A 241 -9.62 -8.76 0.35
CA LEU A 241 -11.01 -9.19 0.51
C LEU A 241 -11.82 -8.98 -0.77
N SER A 242 -11.62 -7.87 -1.47
CA SER A 242 -12.25 -7.57 -2.76
C SER A 242 -11.92 -8.62 -3.83
N ARG A 243 -10.65 -9.03 -3.93
CA ARG A 243 -10.20 -10.11 -4.84
C ARG A 243 -10.84 -11.44 -4.48
N ARG A 244 -10.80 -11.83 -3.21
CA ARG A 244 -11.36 -13.11 -2.72
C ARG A 244 -12.87 -13.19 -2.88
N LEU A 245 -13.58 -12.08 -2.77
CA LEU A 245 -15.00 -11.99 -3.04
C LEU A 245 -15.32 -11.82 -4.54
N GLY A 246 -14.31 -11.79 -5.41
CA GLY A 246 -14.45 -11.82 -6.86
C GLY A 246 -14.98 -10.53 -7.48
N MET A 247 -14.61 -9.36 -6.95
CA MET A 247 -14.88 -8.08 -7.62
C MET A 247 -14.21 -8.05 -9.00
N PRO A 248 -14.90 -7.57 -10.06
CA PRO A 248 -14.35 -7.55 -11.42
C PRO A 248 -13.05 -6.76 -11.56
N TYR A 249 -12.89 -5.72 -10.76
CA TYR A 249 -11.66 -4.95 -10.66
C TYR A 249 -11.40 -4.60 -9.20
N THR A 250 -10.20 -4.90 -8.75
CA THR A 250 -9.62 -4.42 -7.48
C THR A 250 -8.38 -3.63 -7.81
N PRO A 251 -8.18 -2.43 -7.23
CA PRO A 251 -6.98 -1.66 -7.48
C PRO A 251 -5.72 -2.43 -7.13
N TYR A 252 -4.69 -2.31 -7.96
CA TYR A 252 -3.36 -2.73 -7.57
C TYR A 252 -2.88 -1.87 -6.40
N GLY A 253 -2.19 -2.47 -5.45
CA GLY A 253 -1.58 -1.77 -4.34
C GLY A 253 -0.44 -2.57 -3.74
N THR A 254 0.62 -1.88 -3.32
CA THR A 254 1.76 -2.45 -2.61
C THR A 254 2.37 -1.42 -1.66
N ALA A 255 3.00 -1.88 -0.58
CA ALA A 255 3.75 -1.02 0.32
C ALA A 255 5.06 -0.58 -0.33
N VAL A 256 5.44 0.67 -0.12
CA VAL A 256 6.70 1.25 -0.63
C VAL A 256 7.25 2.25 0.37
N ASP A 257 8.57 2.40 0.39
CA ASP A 257 9.21 3.55 1.04
C ASP A 257 9.25 4.74 0.08
N VAL A 258 9.06 5.95 0.61
CA VAL A 258 9.03 7.16 -0.21
C VAL A 258 10.12 8.13 0.23
N LEU A 259 10.86 8.60 -0.77
CA LEU A 259 11.84 9.66 -0.66
C LEU A 259 11.37 10.86 -1.50
N LEU A 260 11.38 12.03 -0.92
CA LEU A 260 11.07 13.28 -1.61
C LEU A 260 12.22 14.27 -1.41
N ASN A 261 12.88 14.65 -2.50
CA ASN A 261 14.07 15.51 -2.48
C ASN A 261 15.12 15.01 -1.48
N GLY A 262 15.30 13.67 -1.45
CA GLY A 262 16.24 13.01 -0.58
C GLY A 262 15.83 12.87 0.88
N GLU A 263 14.68 13.36 1.31
CA GLU A 263 14.15 13.11 2.64
C GLU A 263 13.28 11.85 2.68
N TYR A 264 13.45 11.03 3.70
CA TYR A 264 12.56 9.90 3.95
C TYR A 264 11.18 10.38 4.44
N LYS A 265 10.14 10.06 3.68
CA LYS A 265 8.75 10.45 4.00
C LYS A 265 7.94 9.34 4.68
N GLY A 266 8.47 8.14 4.76
CA GLY A 266 7.83 7.00 5.43
C GLY A 266 7.38 5.90 4.49
N CYS A 267 6.71 4.90 5.05
CA CYS A 267 6.04 3.83 4.33
C CYS A 267 4.70 4.33 3.77
N TYR A 268 4.50 4.18 2.48
CA TYR A 268 3.28 4.53 1.75
C TYR A 268 2.68 3.30 1.09
N GLN A 269 1.43 3.40 0.68
CA GLN A 269 0.87 2.46 -0.29
C GLN A 269 0.90 3.09 -1.67
N LEU A 270 1.70 2.52 -2.57
CA LEU A 270 1.62 2.83 -4.00
C LEU A 270 0.47 2.03 -4.59
N CYS A 271 -0.46 2.69 -5.26
CA CYS A 271 -1.60 2.00 -5.87
C CYS A 271 -2.08 2.68 -7.14
N ASP A 272 -2.95 1.97 -7.85
CA ASP A 272 -3.66 2.51 -9.00
C ASP A 272 -4.35 3.84 -8.65
N GLN A 273 -4.21 4.83 -9.54
CA GLN A 273 -5.21 5.88 -9.62
C GLN A 273 -6.48 5.27 -10.23
N ILE A 274 -7.58 5.26 -9.50
CA ILE A 274 -8.85 4.77 -10.03
C ILE A 274 -9.28 5.66 -11.21
N GLN A 275 -9.32 5.08 -12.39
CA GLN A 275 -9.65 5.77 -13.65
C GLN A 275 -10.08 4.77 -14.71
N VAL A 276 -10.69 5.28 -15.78
CA VAL A 276 -11.03 4.48 -16.97
C VAL A 276 -9.74 3.98 -17.62
N HIS A 277 -9.62 2.66 -17.74
CA HIS A 277 -8.51 1.98 -18.40
C HIS A 277 -8.85 0.49 -18.54
N LYS A 278 -8.37 -0.18 -19.63
CA LYS A 278 -8.65 -1.61 -19.90
C LYS A 278 -8.32 -2.57 -18.75
N ASN A 279 -7.29 -2.25 -17.93
CA ASN A 279 -6.85 -3.03 -16.77
C ASN A 279 -7.21 -2.35 -15.44
N ARG A 280 -8.13 -1.39 -15.43
CA ARG A 280 -8.71 -0.73 -14.26
C ARG A 280 -10.23 -0.73 -14.42
N VAL A 281 -10.90 0.43 -14.41
CA VAL A 281 -12.32 0.51 -14.75
C VAL A 281 -12.46 0.40 -16.27
N ASN A 282 -12.81 -0.79 -16.75
CA ASN A 282 -12.85 -1.10 -18.18
C ASN A 282 -14.19 -0.75 -18.80
N ILE A 283 -14.36 0.51 -19.15
CA ILE A 283 -15.51 1.06 -19.88
C ILE A 283 -15.06 1.87 -21.09
N THR A 284 -15.97 2.17 -21.99
CA THR A 284 -15.72 3.04 -23.13
C THR A 284 -15.35 4.44 -22.65
N GLU A 285 -14.19 4.97 -23.03
CA GLU A 285 -13.82 6.34 -22.72
C GLU A 285 -14.63 7.31 -23.61
N MET A 286 -15.27 8.28 -22.97
CA MET A 286 -16.09 9.29 -23.65
C MET A 286 -15.29 10.54 -23.97
N THR A 287 -15.66 11.18 -25.08
CA THR A 287 -15.09 12.44 -25.54
C THR A 287 -16.15 13.55 -25.54
N ILE A 288 -15.74 14.79 -25.81
CA ILE A 288 -16.66 15.94 -25.98
C ILE A 288 -17.64 15.77 -27.15
N HIS A 289 -17.44 14.81 -28.05
CA HIS A 289 -18.27 14.55 -29.22
C HIS A 289 -19.36 13.52 -28.96
N ASP A 290 -19.35 12.81 -27.86
CA ASP A 290 -20.31 11.77 -27.49
C ASP A 290 -21.55 12.38 -26.83
N ASN A 291 -22.37 13.12 -27.61
CA ASN A 291 -23.48 13.96 -27.09
C ASN A 291 -24.89 13.51 -27.50
N GLU A 292 -25.02 12.46 -28.29
CA GLU A 292 -26.31 11.97 -28.78
C GLU A 292 -26.29 10.49 -29.10
N GLY A 293 -27.48 9.89 -29.23
CA GLY A 293 -27.65 8.47 -29.58
C GLY A 293 -26.91 7.52 -28.64
N SER A 294 -26.41 6.42 -29.17
CA SER A 294 -25.62 5.41 -28.46
C SER A 294 -24.37 6.01 -27.78
N ALA A 295 -23.70 6.96 -28.44
CA ALA A 295 -22.49 7.57 -27.91
C ALA A 295 -22.72 8.28 -26.56
N LEU A 296 -23.88 8.92 -26.36
CA LEU A 296 -24.22 9.59 -25.10
C LEU A 296 -24.50 8.62 -23.95
N THR A 297 -24.81 7.35 -24.24
CA THR A 297 -25.27 6.40 -23.22
C THR A 297 -24.15 5.88 -22.28
N GLY A 298 -22.86 6.09 -22.60
CA GLY A 298 -21.77 5.66 -21.72
C GLY A 298 -20.38 5.72 -22.39
N GLY A 299 -19.25 5.43 -21.73
CA GLY A 299 -19.00 4.93 -20.34
C GLY A 299 -18.85 6.02 -19.29
N TYR A 300 -19.73 6.01 -18.39
CA TYR A 300 -19.66 6.90 -17.24
C TYR A 300 -19.03 6.20 -16.05
N PHE A 301 -18.24 6.96 -15.29
CA PHE A 301 -17.67 6.55 -14.02
C PHE A 301 -17.97 7.62 -12.98
N ILE A 302 -18.59 7.25 -11.88
CA ILE A 302 -19.07 8.15 -10.84
C ILE A 302 -18.67 7.66 -9.45
N GLU A 303 -18.76 8.56 -8.47
CA GLU A 303 -18.57 8.25 -7.06
C GLU A 303 -19.67 8.92 -6.23
N ILE A 304 -20.38 8.16 -5.40
CA ILE A 304 -21.18 8.74 -4.33
C ILE A 304 -20.17 9.20 -3.27
N ASP A 305 -20.04 10.51 -3.09
CA ASP A 305 -18.94 11.12 -2.35
C ASP A 305 -19.47 12.22 -1.43
N ALA A 306 -19.15 12.13 -0.15
CA ALA A 306 -19.54 13.15 0.83
C ALA A 306 -18.98 14.55 0.52
N TYR A 307 -17.90 14.63 -0.26
CA TYR A 307 -17.23 15.86 -0.68
C TYR A 307 -17.53 16.26 -2.14
N ALA A 308 -18.56 15.67 -2.75
CA ALA A 308 -18.87 15.91 -4.16
C ALA A 308 -19.07 17.39 -4.49
N ASP A 309 -19.62 18.20 -3.58
CA ASP A 309 -19.84 19.63 -3.74
C ASP A 309 -18.54 20.48 -3.81
N GLN A 310 -17.39 19.88 -3.50
CA GLN A 310 -16.07 20.51 -3.65
C GLN A 310 -15.41 20.22 -5.01
N GLU A 311 -16.05 19.36 -5.83
CA GLU A 311 -15.54 18.97 -7.14
C GLU A 311 -16.24 19.77 -8.27
N LYS A 312 -15.55 20.03 -9.39
CA LYS A 312 -16.10 20.80 -10.50
C LYS A 312 -17.25 20.07 -11.22
N SER A 313 -17.17 18.75 -11.28
CA SER A 313 -18.13 17.91 -11.99
C SER A 313 -18.87 17.01 -11.02
N TRP A 314 -20.00 17.51 -10.53
CA TRP A 314 -20.85 16.77 -9.60
C TRP A 314 -22.33 17.12 -9.76
N PHE A 315 -23.18 16.34 -9.12
CA PHE A 315 -24.60 16.64 -8.97
C PHE A 315 -25.14 16.07 -7.66
N LYS A 316 -26.24 16.63 -7.20
CA LYS A 316 -27.05 16.03 -6.14
C LYS A 316 -28.24 15.33 -6.81
N SER A 317 -28.47 14.06 -6.49
CA SER A 317 -29.63 13.32 -6.99
C SER A 317 -30.94 13.87 -6.41
N VAL A 318 -32.07 13.51 -7.03
CA VAL A 318 -33.38 13.90 -6.50
C VAL A 318 -33.63 13.38 -5.09
N LYS A 319 -33.11 12.19 -4.77
CA LYS A 319 -33.22 11.59 -3.43
C LYS A 319 -32.12 12.00 -2.46
N GLY A 320 -31.23 12.92 -2.88
CA GLY A 320 -30.29 13.60 -2.00
C GLY A 320 -28.88 13.02 -1.93
N ASN A 321 -28.55 11.99 -2.74
CA ASN A 321 -27.19 11.49 -2.80
C ASN A 321 -26.27 12.48 -3.53
N PRO A 322 -25.11 12.86 -2.94
CA PRO A 322 -24.08 13.65 -3.60
C PRO A 322 -23.23 12.74 -4.49
N VAL A 323 -23.03 13.12 -5.76
CA VAL A 323 -22.37 12.29 -6.77
C VAL A 323 -21.34 13.11 -7.54
N THR A 324 -20.08 12.69 -7.49
CA THR A 324 -19.00 13.21 -8.34
C THR A 324 -18.91 12.41 -9.63
N ILE A 325 -18.75 13.09 -10.76
CA ILE A 325 -18.50 12.45 -12.05
C ILE A 325 -16.98 12.38 -12.25
N LYS A 326 -16.43 11.15 -12.32
CA LYS A 326 -14.99 10.89 -12.50
C LYS A 326 -14.61 10.69 -13.97
N SER A 327 -15.55 10.24 -14.80
CA SER A 327 -15.41 10.15 -16.25
C SER A 327 -16.80 10.33 -16.89
N PRO A 328 -16.91 11.15 -17.93
CA PRO A 328 -15.88 11.98 -18.58
C PRO A 328 -15.16 12.96 -17.65
N ASP A 329 -13.93 13.33 -18.02
CA ASP A 329 -13.07 14.24 -17.25
C ASP A 329 -13.77 15.60 -16.99
N GLU A 330 -13.55 16.18 -15.82
CA GLU A 330 -14.22 17.40 -15.34
C GLU A 330 -14.03 18.63 -16.25
N ASP A 331 -12.93 18.68 -17.00
CA ASP A 331 -12.60 19.79 -17.91
C ASP A 331 -13.18 19.57 -19.32
N SER A 332 -13.65 18.35 -19.64
CA SER A 332 -14.16 17.98 -20.96
C SER A 332 -15.63 17.55 -21.00
N ILE A 333 -16.24 17.27 -19.85
CA ILE A 333 -17.64 16.81 -19.77
C ILE A 333 -18.61 17.88 -20.29
N THR A 334 -19.54 17.47 -21.16
CA THR A 334 -20.56 18.35 -21.70
C THR A 334 -21.82 18.42 -20.82
N THR A 335 -22.64 19.43 -21.03
CA THR A 335 -23.95 19.56 -20.36
C THR A 335 -24.87 18.36 -20.65
N ASN A 336 -24.87 17.86 -21.90
CA ASN A 336 -25.69 16.71 -22.29
C ASN A 336 -25.25 15.45 -21.52
N GLN A 337 -23.96 15.19 -21.47
CA GLN A 337 -23.38 14.07 -20.72
C GLN A 337 -23.71 14.14 -19.22
N ARG A 338 -23.53 15.30 -18.59
CA ARG A 338 -23.88 15.52 -17.18
C ARG A 338 -25.36 15.30 -16.90
N ASN A 339 -26.23 15.83 -17.75
CA ASN A 339 -27.69 15.66 -17.62
C ASN A 339 -28.09 14.19 -17.81
N TYR A 340 -27.47 13.49 -18.77
CA TYR A 340 -27.75 12.08 -19.02
C TYR A 340 -27.44 11.24 -17.79
N ILE A 341 -26.19 11.29 -17.28
CA ILE A 341 -25.80 10.45 -16.14
C ILE A 341 -26.59 10.81 -14.87
N ARG A 342 -26.88 12.10 -14.63
CA ARG A 342 -27.76 12.51 -13.53
C ARG A 342 -29.15 11.90 -13.64
N SER A 343 -29.75 11.97 -14.84
CA SER A 343 -31.07 11.38 -15.10
C SER A 343 -31.05 9.86 -14.91
N HIS A 344 -30.01 9.21 -15.42
CA HIS A 344 -29.83 7.76 -15.30
C HIS A 344 -29.66 7.32 -13.85
N PHE A 345 -28.83 8.04 -13.07
CA PHE A 345 -28.65 7.80 -11.63
C PHE A 345 -29.97 7.95 -10.84
N ASN A 346 -30.80 8.95 -11.17
CA ASN A 346 -32.11 9.09 -10.55
C ASN A 346 -33.03 7.89 -10.86
N LYS A 347 -33.02 7.36 -12.11
CA LYS A 347 -33.77 6.15 -12.46
C LYS A 347 -33.29 4.94 -11.66
N MET A 348 -31.96 4.79 -11.50
CA MET A 348 -31.36 3.74 -10.67
C MET A 348 -31.83 3.83 -9.21
N GLU A 349 -31.91 5.04 -8.65
CA GLU A 349 -32.44 5.23 -7.30
C GLU A 349 -33.93 4.91 -7.19
N ASP A 350 -34.71 5.12 -8.27
CA ASP A 350 -36.14 4.81 -8.29
C ASP A 350 -36.42 3.32 -8.44
N ASP A 351 -35.65 2.62 -9.25
CA ASP A 351 -35.74 1.15 -9.45
C ASP A 351 -34.36 0.47 -9.43
N PRO A 352 -33.80 0.22 -8.23
CA PRO A 352 -32.52 -0.44 -8.09
C PRO A 352 -32.49 -1.84 -8.71
N HIS A 353 -33.62 -2.57 -8.72
CA HIS A 353 -33.70 -3.93 -9.27
C HIS A 353 -33.51 -3.97 -10.78
N GLN A 354 -33.91 -2.92 -11.49
CA GLN A 354 -33.73 -2.81 -12.93
C GLN A 354 -32.34 -2.29 -13.32
N TYR A 355 -31.77 -1.37 -12.54
CA TYR A 355 -30.60 -0.60 -12.96
C TYR A 355 -29.29 -0.93 -12.23
N ILE A 356 -29.29 -1.71 -11.14
CA ILE A 356 -28.06 -2.09 -10.42
C ILE A 356 -27.69 -3.53 -10.75
N ASP A 357 -26.42 -3.76 -11.12
CA ASP A 357 -25.86 -5.11 -11.16
C ASP A 357 -25.78 -5.73 -9.77
N LYS A 358 -26.57 -6.78 -9.56
CA LYS A 358 -26.66 -7.45 -8.25
C LYS A 358 -25.33 -8.04 -7.81
N ASN A 359 -24.57 -8.65 -8.73
CA ASN A 359 -23.32 -9.31 -8.40
C ASN A 359 -22.29 -8.34 -7.84
N THR A 360 -22.03 -7.23 -8.53
CA THR A 360 -21.03 -6.26 -8.09
C THR A 360 -21.48 -5.52 -6.84
N PHE A 361 -22.76 -5.19 -6.72
CA PHE A 361 -23.28 -4.53 -5.53
C PHE A 361 -23.20 -5.41 -4.28
N LEU A 362 -23.56 -6.69 -4.38
CA LEU A 362 -23.50 -7.63 -3.26
C LEU A 362 -22.05 -7.94 -2.85
N ARG A 363 -21.13 -8.05 -3.80
CA ARG A 363 -19.71 -8.21 -3.50
C ARG A 363 -19.14 -6.98 -2.77
N HIS A 364 -19.46 -5.78 -3.25
CA HIS A 364 -19.07 -4.53 -2.59
C HIS A 364 -19.67 -4.46 -1.16
N PHE A 365 -20.95 -4.79 -0.99
CA PHE A 365 -21.61 -4.90 0.31
C PHE A 365 -20.87 -5.87 1.24
N LEU A 366 -20.54 -7.07 0.76
CA LEU A 366 -19.84 -8.08 1.56
C LEU A 366 -18.43 -7.61 1.97
N VAL A 367 -17.67 -6.94 1.09
CA VAL A 367 -16.36 -6.36 1.44
C VAL A 367 -16.51 -5.32 2.54
N GLY A 368 -17.44 -4.39 2.39
CA GLY A 368 -17.68 -3.31 3.35
C GLY A 368 -18.13 -3.81 4.71
N GLU A 369 -19.08 -4.76 4.73
CA GLU A 369 -19.60 -5.31 5.96
C GLU A 369 -18.63 -6.26 6.67
N LEU A 370 -17.85 -7.05 5.91
CA LEU A 370 -16.81 -7.93 6.48
C LEU A 370 -15.68 -7.10 7.08
N SER A 371 -15.24 -6.05 6.43
CA SER A 371 -14.21 -5.14 6.94
C SER A 371 -14.72 -4.18 8.04
N GLY A 372 -16.04 -4.03 8.17
CA GLY A 372 -16.65 -3.07 9.09
C GLY A 372 -16.33 -1.62 8.78
N ASN A 373 -16.21 -1.28 7.49
CA ASN A 373 -15.84 0.06 7.05
C ASN A 373 -17.01 1.02 7.09
N THR A 374 -16.97 2.03 7.96
CA THR A 374 -18.02 3.04 8.11
C THR A 374 -18.22 3.85 6.82
N ASP A 375 -17.13 4.10 6.07
CA ASP A 375 -17.15 4.91 4.86
C ASP A 375 -17.47 4.11 3.59
N THR A 376 -17.79 2.82 3.71
CA THR A 376 -18.16 1.95 2.57
C THR A 376 -19.26 2.55 1.68
N TYR A 377 -20.17 3.32 2.25
CA TYR A 377 -21.30 3.92 1.53
C TYR A 377 -21.13 5.43 1.27
N TRP A 378 -19.92 5.99 1.53
CA TRP A 378 -19.55 7.38 1.28
C TRP A 378 -18.42 7.56 0.26
N SER A 379 -17.83 6.46 -0.22
CA SER A 379 -16.87 6.42 -1.32
C SER A 379 -17.23 5.27 -2.25
N VAL A 380 -18.49 5.32 -2.77
CA VAL A 380 -19.05 4.25 -3.61
C VAL A 380 -18.81 4.58 -5.06
N TYR A 381 -17.87 3.90 -5.67
CA TYR A 381 -17.66 3.97 -7.10
C TYR A 381 -18.70 3.13 -7.86
N MET A 382 -19.24 3.71 -8.94
CA MET A 382 -20.12 3.01 -9.86
C MET A 382 -19.77 3.38 -11.30
N TYR A 383 -19.97 2.45 -12.21
CA TYR A 383 -19.72 2.70 -13.62
C TYR A 383 -20.82 2.12 -14.50
N LYS A 384 -21.01 2.75 -15.65
CA LYS A 384 -21.99 2.39 -16.67
C LYS A 384 -21.30 2.27 -18.02
N GLN A 385 -21.48 1.14 -18.69
CA GLN A 385 -20.98 0.94 -20.04
C GLN A 385 -21.90 1.60 -21.08
N ARG A 386 -21.38 1.85 -22.28
CA ARG A 386 -22.15 2.29 -23.44
C ARG A 386 -23.16 1.24 -23.82
N ASP A 387 -24.39 1.66 -24.16
CA ASP A 387 -25.53 0.82 -24.57
C ASP A 387 -25.97 -0.24 -23.53
N ASP A 388 -25.54 -0.10 -22.29
CA ASP A 388 -25.96 -0.92 -21.17
C ASP A 388 -26.54 -0.02 -20.08
N ASP A 389 -27.79 -0.22 -19.71
CA ASP A 389 -28.47 0.58 -18.69
C ASP A 389 -28.09 0.19 -17.25
N THR A 390 -27.27 -0.85 -17.10
CA THR A 390 -26.85 -1.37 -15.80
C THR A 390 -25.74 -0.50 -15.19
N MET A 391 -25.92 -0.16 -13.92
CA MET A 391 -24.89 0.46 -13.07
C MET A 391 -24.15 -0.62 -12.30
N PHE A 392 -22.87 -0.77 -12.57
CA PHE A 392 -21.97 -1.70 -11.85
C PHE A 392 -21.32 -0.98 -10.67
N THR A 393 -21.16 -1.66 -9.54
CA THR A 393 -20.57 -1.11 -8.32
C THR A 393 -19.10 -1.53 -8.19
N GLY A 394 -18.25 -0.61 -7.81
CA GLY A 394 -16.81 -0.82 -7.62
C GLY A 394 -15.96 0.12 -8.47
N PRO A 395 -14.61 0.05 -8.22
CA PRO A 395 -13.90 -0.78 -7.26
C PRO A 395 -14.08 -0.32 -5.81
N VAL A 396 -13.64 -1.14 -4.85
CA VAL A 396 -13.55 -0.73 -3.44
C VAL A 396 -12.44 0.29 -3.24
N TRP A 397 -12.64 1.22 -2.28
CA TRP A 397 -11.70 2.29 -1.98
C TRP A 397 -11.91 2.84 -0.58
N ASP A 398 -10.84 3.39 0.06
CA ASP A 398 -10.89 4.15 1.30
C ASP A 398 -11.24 3.31 2.54
N PHE A 399 -10.35 2.36 2.87
CA PHE A 399 -10.53 1.41 3.96
C PHE A 399 -9.55 1.62 5.14
N ASP A 400 -8.92 2.77 5.24
CA ASP A 400 -7.99 3.06 6.35
C ASP A 400 -8.70 3.17 7.72
N LEU A 401 -10.00 3.44 7.73
CA LEU A 401 -10.87 3.44 8.92
C LEU A 401 -11.58 2.09 9.19
N ALA A 402 -11.38 1.09 8.34
CA ALA A 402 -11.94 -0.25 8.53
C ALA A 402 -11.26 -1.03 9.68
N PHE A 403 -11.74 -2.25 9.95
CA PHE A 403 -11.15 -3.19 10.90
C PHE A 403 -11.00 -2.61 12.32
N ASP A 404 -12.10 -2.07 12.87
CA ASP A 404 -12.14 -1.42 14.18
C ASP A 404 -11.24 -0.18 14.36
N ASN A 405 -10.94 0.53 13.27
CA ASN A 405 -10.13 1.75 13.30
C ASN A 405 -10.96 3.06 13.31
N ASP A 406 -12.26 2.98 13.52
CA ASP A 406 -13.19 4.13 13.47
C ASP A 406 -13.98 4.27 14.78
N ASN A 407 -13.79 5.40 15.48
CA ASN A 407 -14.49 5.69 16.74
C ASN A 407 -16.01 5.89 16.57
N ARG A 408 -16.50 6.16 15.36
CA ARG A 408 -17.92 6.33 15.04
C ARG A 408 -18.70 5.00 15.18
N THR A 409 -18.02 3.88 14.97
CA THR A 409 -18.63 2.54 14.94
C THR A 409 -17.98 1.52 15.87
N TYR A 410 -16.79 1.82 16.39
CA TYR A 410 -16.04 0.95 17.31
C TYR A 410 -16.85 0.61 18.59
N PRO A 411 -16.84 -0.65 19.07
CA PRO A 411 -16.27 -1.84 18.44
C PRO A 411 -17.27 -2.51 17.47
N VAL A 412 -16.89 -2.70 16.20
CA VAL A 412 -17.75 -3.31 15.18
C VAL A 412 -18.02 -4.80 15.46
N CYS A 413 -16.99 -5.56 15.87
CA CYS A 413 -17.11 -6.99 16.15
C CYS A 413 -18.19 -7.31 17.19
N ASN A 414 -18.38 -6.44 18.15
CA ASN A 414 -19.36 -6.61 19.24
C ASN A 414 -20.75 -6.07 18.86
N LYS A 415 -20.92 -5.42 17.72
CA LYS A 415 -22.21 -4.97 17.21
C LYS A 415 -22.95 -6.12 16.54
N LYS A 416 -24.19 -6.31 16.88
CA LYS A 416 -25.06 -7.37 16.36
C LYS A 416 -25.73 -7.00 15.03
N ASP A 417 -25.21 -6.04 14.28
CA ASP A 417 -25.82 -5.61 13.03
C ASP A 417 -24.78 -5.18 11.98
N PHE A 418 -25.22 -5.04 10.73
CA PHE A 418 -24.43 -4.54 9.63
C PHE A 418 -24.08 -3.06 9.81
N ILE A 419 -22.91 -2.68 9.27
CA ILE A 419 -22.35 -1.33 9.42
C ILE A 419 -23.22 -0.25 8.76
N TYR A 420 -23.90 -0.56 7.64
CA TYR A 420 -24.77 0.40 6.95
C TYR A 420 -25.90 0.93 7.84
N ARG A 421 -26.26 0.23 8.91
CA ARG A 421 -27.27 0.66 9.89
C ARG A 421 -26.74 1.60 10.95
N SER A 422 -25.42 1.78 11.04
CA SER A 422 -24.81 2.72 11.97
C SER A 422 -25.16 4.15 11.58
N GLY A 423 -25.31 5.02 12.58
CA GLY A 423 -25.60 6.44 12.33
C GLY A 423 -24.49 7.10 11.51
N GLY A 424 -24.85 7.82 10.45
CA GLY A 424 -23.89 8.52 9.59
C GLY A 424 -23.10 7.64 8.60
N SER A 425 -23.35 6.31 8.57
CA SER A 425 -22.64 5.41 7.64
C SER A 425 -23.06 5.57 6.18
N CYS A 426 -24.27 6.10 5.91
CA CYS A 426 -24.75 6.35 4.56
C CYS A 426 -25.91 7.35 4.55
N THR A 427 -26.26 7.85 3.37
CA THR A 427 -27.49 8.65 3.21
C THR A 427 -28.74 7.82 3.53
N GLY A 428 -29.82 8.50 3.90
CA GLY A 428 -31.10 7.83 4.13
C GLY A 428 -31.62 7.06 2.90
N ASN A 429 -31.32 7.52 1.69
CA ASN A 429 -31.70 6.85 0.45
C ASN A 429 -30.83 5.61 0.18
N LEU A 430 -29.52 5.67 0.34
CA LEU A 430 -28.65 4.49 0.24
C LEU A 430 -29.05 3.41 1.23
N LYS A 431 -29.39 3.81 2.46
CA LYS A 431 -29.88 2.89 3.47
C LYS A 431 -31.15 2.16 3.01
N LYS A 432 -32.10 2.88 2.36
CA LYS A 432 -33.29 2.26 1.78
C LYS A 432 -32.93 1.29 0.64
N ILE A 433 -32.03 1.70 -0.26
CA ILE A 433 -31.56 0.83 -1.34
C ILE A 433 -30.98 -0.47 -0.76
N VAL A 434 -30.11 -0.38 0.24
CA VAL A 434 -29.53 -1.58 0.87
C VAL A 434 -30.62 -2.42 1.55
N ASP A 435 -31.57 -1.81 2.28
CA ASP A 435 -32.65 -2.53 2.94
C ASP A 435 -33.56 -3.26 1.94
N GLU A 436 -33.94 -2.60 0.85
CA GLU A 436 -34.86 -3.15 -0.15
C GLU A 436 -34.17 -4.10 -1.12
N PHE A 437 -33.03 -3.69 -1.67
CA PHE A 437 -32.32 -4.42 -2.73
C PHE A 437 -31.48 -5.59 -2.19
N VAL A 438 -30.88 -5.46 -0.99
CA VAL A 438 -30.04 -6.51 -0.39
C VAL A 438 -30.79 -7.31 0.65
N ILE A 439 -31.33 -6.63 1.69
CA ILE A 439 -31.78 -7.32 2.92
C ILE A 439 -33.15 -7.97 2.76
N ARG A 440 -34.07 -7.34 2.02
CA ARG A 440 -35.46 -7.81 1.84
C ARG A 440 -35.68 -8.59 0.55
N SER A 441 -34.69 -8.68 -0.32
CA SER A 441 -34.77 -9.39 -1.59
C SER A 441 -34.30 -10.83 -1.42
N ASP A 442 -35.20 -11.81 -1.51
CA ASP A 442 -34.87 -13.24 -1.42
C ASP A 442 -33.85 -13.64 -2.51
N GLU A 443 -33.99 -13.09 -3.71
CA GLU A 443 -33.05 -13.31 -4.81
C GLU A 443 -31.65 -12.82 -4.45
N SER A 444 -31.53 -11.59 -3.88
CA SER A 444 -30.26 -11.04 -3.44
C SER A 444 -29.67 -11.82 -2.26
N GLN A 445 -30.49 -12.28 -1.32
CA GLN A 445 -30.05 -13.13 -0.22
C GLN A 445 -29.49 -14.46 -0.73
N SER A 446 -30.16 -15.11 -1.68
CA SER A 446 -29.69 -16.36 -2.30
C SER A 446 -28.37 -16.16 -3.05
N LEU A 447 -28.27 -15.09 -3.86
CA LEU A 447 -27.05 -14.78 -4.60
C LEU A 447 -25.91 -14.40 -3.67
N MET A 448 -26.19 -13.66 -2.60
CA MET A 448 -25.18 -13.29 -1.60
C MET A 448 -24.62 -14.52 -0.88
N LEU A 449 -25.47 -15.50 -0.55
CA LEU A 449 -25.04 -16.79 0.03
C LEU A 449 -24.19 -17.58 -0.97
N ASP A 450 -24.55 -17.62 -2.26
CA ASP A 450 -23.75 -18.29 -3.29
C ASP A 450 -22.36 -17.63 -3.47
N ILE A 451 -22.31 -16.29 -3.48
CA ILE A 451 -21.04 -15.56 -3.51
C ILE A 451 -20.19 -15.88 -2.27
N TRP A 452 -20.81 -15.86 -1.10
CA TRP A 452 -20.14 -16.12 0.17
C TRP A 452 -19.61 -17.56 0.25
N ASP A 453 -20.45 -18.55 -0.09
CA ASP A 453 -20.09 -19.96 -0.13
C ASP A 453 -18.90 -20.23 -1.05
N LYS A 454 -18.95 -19.72 -2.29
CA LYS A 454 -17.83 -19.83 -3.23
C LYS A 454 -16.54 -19.24 -2.69
N ALA A 455 -16.60 -18.07 -2.08
CA ALA A 455 -15.45 -17.43 -1.48
C ALA A 455 -14.91 -18.23 -0.28
N ARG A 456 -15.80 -18.73 0.60
CA ARG A 456 -15.45 -19.54 1.79
C ARG A 456 -14.80 -20.88 1.40
N HIS A 457 -15.20 -21.48 0.28
CA HIS A 457 -14.59 -22.71 -0.24
C HIS A 457 -13.32 -22.48 -1.07
N ALA A 458 -13.08 -21.24 -1.51
CA ALA A 458 -11.83 -20.87 -2.18
C ALA A 458 -10.74 -20.54 -1.16
N ASP A 459 -10.60 -19.29 -0.80
CA ASP A 459 -9.52 -18.79 0.06
C ASP A 459 -9.97 -17.75 1.09
N LEU A 460 -11.28 -17.47 1.22
CA LEU A 460 -11.83 -16.61 2.27
C LEU A 460 -12.00 -17.42 3.57
N THR A 461 -10.91 -18.00 4.08
CA THR A 461 -10.88 -18.78 5.33
C THR A 461 -10.18 -18.01 6.43
N GLU A 462 -10.39 -18.40 7.70
CA GLU A 462 -9.70 -17.78 8.85
C GLU A 462 -8.19 -17.96 8.70
N GLU A 463 -7.75 -19.18 8.36
CA GLU A 463 -6.34 -19.54 8.23
C GLU A 463 -5.66 -18.74 7.12
N SER A 464 -6.30 -18.63 5.95
CA SER A 464 -5.75 -17.92 4.80
C SER A 464 -5.70 -16.40 5.02
N LEU A 465 -6.70 -15.82 5.69
CA LEU A 465 -6.71 -14.40 6.04
C LEU A 465 -5.64 -14.06 7.08
N VAL A 466 -5.47 -14.92 8.10
CA VAL A 466 -4.41 -14.76 9.10
C VAL A 466 -3.04 -14.88 8.44
N ALA A 467 -2.84 -15.87 7.58
CA ALA A 467 -1.58 -16.02 6.85
C ALA A 467 -1.25 -14.80 5.98
N TYR A 468 -2.25 -14.18 5.34
CA TYR A 468 -2.04 -12.94 4.60
C TYR A 468 -1.64 -11.77 5.51
N ILE A 469 -2.29 -11.62 6.68
CA ILE A 469 -1.93 -10.59 7.67
C ILE A 469 -0.50 -10.82 8.18
N ASP A 470 -0.13 -12.07 8.49
CA ASP A 470 1.21 -12.43 8.97
C ASP A 470 2.29 -12.15 7.91
N GLN A 471 1.98 -12.41 6.63
CA GLN A 471 2.85 -12.05 5.51
C GLN A 471 3.04 -10.54 5.43
N MET A 472 1.96 -9.75 5.48
CA MET A 472 2.04 -8.29 5.45
C MET A 472 2.79 -7.72 6.65
N GLU A 473 2.61 -8.29 7.85
CA GLU A 473 3.35 -7.90 9.05
C GLU A 473 4.85 -8.11 8.87
N ALA A 474 5.25 -9.26 8.33
CA ALA A 474 6.65 -9.58 8.07
C ALA A 474 7.25 -8.67 6.97
N GLU A 475 6.51 -8.39 5.90
CA GLU A 475 6.95 -7.48 4.82
C GLU A 475 7.15 -6.04 5.33
N LEU A 476 6.32 -5.59 6.27
CA LEU A 476 6.35 -4.23 6.80
C LEU A 476 7.32 -4.05 7.98
N ASP A 477 7.92 -5.10 8.52
CA ASP A 477 8.62 -5.05 9.81
C ASP A 477 9.74 -3.99 9.86
N HIS A 478 10.57 -3.89 8.83
CA HIS A 478 11.62 -2.89 8.75
C HIS A 478 11.06 -1.49 8.45
N SER A 479 10.19 -1.40 7.45
CA SER A 479 9.66 -0.10 7.01
C SER A 479 8.76 0.55 8.08
N GLN A 480 7.99 -0.23 8.85
CA GLN A 480 7.19 0.31 9.95
C GLN A 480 8.07 0.95 11.03
N GLN A 481 9.23 0.37 11.32
CA GLN A 481 10.18 0.93 12.28
C GLN A 481 10.62 2.33 11.86
N LEU A 482 11.03 2.51 10.61
CA LEU A 482 11.43 3.80 10.05
C LEU A 482 10.25 4.77 9.96
N ASN A 483 9.08 4.27 9.54
CA ASN A 483 7.87 5.09 9.46
C ASN A 483 7.47 5.70 10.80
N PHE A 484 7.47 4.90 11.88
CA PHE A 484 7.07 5.38 13.20
C PHE A 484 8.19 6.11 13.95
N LEU A 485 9.44 5.95 13.54
CA LEU A 485 10.52 6.84 13.94
C LEU A 485 10.31 8.25 13.35
N ARG A 486 9.98 8.33 12.06
CA ARG A 486 9.69 9.61 11.38
C ARG A 486 8.38 10.23 11.85
N TRP A 487 7.37 9.42 12.09
CA TRP A 487 6.01 9.82 12.50
C TRP A 487 5.62 9.14 13.81
N PRO A 488 5.99 9.69 14.98
CA PRO A 488 5.79 9.04 16.29
C PRO A 488 4.34 9.12 16.77
N ILE A 489 3.45 8.35 16.14
CA ILE A 489 2.00 8.37 16.36
C ILE A 489 1.44 7.10 17.02
N LEU A 490 2.25 6.07 17.28
CA LEU A 490 1.77 4.81 17.87
C LEU A 490 1.03 5.01 19.19
N ASN A 491 1.47 5.96 20.02
CA ASN A 491 0.85 6.32 21.30
C ASN A 491 -0.18 7.46 21.20
N LYS A 492 -0.56 7.89 19.98
CA LYS A 492 -1.49 9.00 19.76
C LYS A 492 -2.75 8.52 19.04
N LYS A 493 -3.90 9.03 19.40
CA LYS A 493 -5.10 8.91 18.57
C LYS A 493 -4.97 9.90 17.41
N VAL A 494 -5.05 9.38 16.19
CA VAL A 494 -5.01 10.15 14.96
C VAL A 494 -6.38 10.07 14.30
N HIS A 495 -6.93 11.22 13.91
CA HIS A 495 -8.22 11.33 13.26
C HIS A 495 -9.32 10.58 14.04
N GLN A 496 -9.93 9.57 13.43
CA GLN A 496 -11.04 8.79 14.01
C GLN A 496 -10.56 7.54 14.78
N ASN A 497 -9.26 7.39 15.06
CA ASN A 497 -8.81 6.22 15.82
C ASN A 497 -9.56 6.10 17.16
N PRO A 498 -10.18 4.97 17.47
CA PRO A 498 -10.87 4.77 18.74
C PRO A 498 -9.88 4.67 19.90
N GLN A 499 -8.70 4.13 19.65
CA GLN A 499 -7.64 3.91 20.62
C GLN A 499 -6.25 4.06 20.00
N ALA A 500 -5.22 4.09 20.83
CA ALA A 500 -3.82 4.01 20.45
C ALA A 500 -3.22 2.82 21.21
N LEU A 501 -2.80 1.78 20.51
CA LEU A 501 -2.38 0.52 21.13
C LEU A 501 -0.89 0.49 21.52
N GLY A 502 -0.13 1.51 21.12
CA GLY A 502 1.22 1.75 21.60
C GLY A 502 2.33 1.05 20.79
N SER A 503 2.00 0.06 19.97
CA SER A 503 2.98 -0.60 19.08
C SER A 503 2.34 -1.05 17.79
N PHE A 504 3.15 -1.22 16.74
CA PHE A 504 2.74 -1.75 15.45
C PHE A 504 2.14 -3.17 15.61
N GLN A 505 2.82 -4.03 16.34
CA GLN A 505 2.38 -5.41 16.59
C GLN A 505 1.01 -5.46 17.29
N ALA A 506 0.76 -4.57 18.26
CA ALA A 506 -0.54 -4.52 18.92
C ALA A 506 -1.66 -4.04 17.98
N GLU A 507 -1.36 -3.11 17.07
CA GLU A 507 -2.31 -2.65 16.05
C GLU A 507 -2.62 -3.77 15.03
N VAL A 508 -1.60 -4.55 14.61
CA VAL A 508 -1.78 -5.70 13.71
C VAL A 508 -2.56 -6.83 14.41
N GLU A 509 -2.25 -7.14 15.68
CA GLU A 509 -2.99 -8.16 16.44
C GLU A 509 -4.48 -7.79 16.61
N ASN A 510 -4.78 -6.49 16.73
CA ASN A 510 -6.16 -6.02 16.74
C ASN A 510 -6.88 -6.32 15.41
N VAL A 511 -6.22 -6.12 14.26
CA VAL A 511 -6.77 -6.48 12.94
C VAL A 511 -6.94 -7.99 12.81
N ARG A 512 -5.96 -8.78 13.22
CA ARG A 512 -6.01 -10.25 13.20
C ARG A 512 -7.19 -10.78 14.01
N ARG A 513 -7.36 -10.29 15.24
CA ARG A 513 -8.52 -10.62 16.10
C ARG A 513 -9.83 -10.19 15.45
N PHE A 514 -9.91 -8.96 14.92
CA PHE A 514 -11.10 -8.48 14.23
C PHE A 514 -11.52 -9.41 13.09
N MET A 515 -10.59 -9.81 12.23
CA MET A 515 -10.89 -10.67 11.08
C MET A 515 -11.44 -12.03 11.51
N LYS A 516 -10.85 -12.67 12.53
CA LYS A 516 -11.33 -13.93 13.07
C LYS A 516 -12.76 -13.82 13.62
N GLU A 517 -13.03 -12.79 14.42
CA GLU A 517 -14.33 -12.58 15.03
C GLU A 517 -15.39 -12.17 13.99
N ARG A 518 -15.02 -11.27 13.06
CA ARG A 518 -15.95 -10.73 12.07
C ARG A 518 -16.34 -11.77 11.03
N LEU A 519 -15.41 -12.62 10.59
CA LEU A 519 -15.70 -13.71 9.67
C LEU A 519 -16.75 -14.67 10.27
N LYS A 520 -16.57 -15.09 11.53
CA LYS A 520 -17.53 -15.93 12.25
C LYS A 520 -18.88 -15.23 12.44
N TRP A 521 -18.85 -13.92 12.71
CA TRP A 521 -20.08 -13.15 12.84
C TRP A 521 -20.82 -13.06 11.50
N MET A 522 -20.11 -12.86 10.38
CA MET A 522 -20.70 -12.83 9.04
C MET A 522 -21.32 -14.18 8.67
N ASP A 523 -20.62 -15.29 8.89
CA ASP A 523 -21.17 -16.65 8.70
C ASP A 523 -22.52 -16.79 9.42
N LYS A 524 -22.54 -16.51 10.71
CA LYS A 524 -23.77 -16.58 11.52
C LYS A 524 -24.85 -15.61 11.02
N ARG A 525 -24.49 -14.39 10.63
CA ARG A 525 -25.44 -13.35 10.19
C ARG A 525 -26.09 -13.68 8.86
N LEU A 526 -25.34 -14.33 7.96
CA LEU A 526 -25.82 -14.82 6.67
C LEU A 526 -26.54 -16.16 6.77
N GLY A 527 -26.61 -16.79 7.96
CA GLY A 527 -27.16 -18.13 8.12
C GLY A 527 -26.29 -19.22 7.46
N TYR A 528 -24.99 -18.94 7.28
CA TYR A 528 -24.05 -19.84 6.63
C TYR A 528 -23.36 -20.75 7.64
N THR A 529 -23.25 -22.03 7.27
CA THR A 529 -22.45 -23.01 8.00
C THR A 529 -21.38 -23.52 7.08
N PHE A 530 -20.13 -23.21 7.38
CA PHE A 530 -19.00 -23.72 6.63
C PHE A 530 -18.93 -25.25 6.79
N VAL A 531 -19.16 -25.97 5.70
CA VAL A 531 -18.94 -27.41 5.62
C VAL A 531 -17.66 -27.57 4.83
N PRO A 532 -16.53 -27.98 5.44
CA PRO A 532 -15.32 -28.27 4.68
C PRO A 532 -15.68 -29.28 3.58
N THR A 533 -15.47 -28.93 2.30
CA THR A 533 -15.56 -29.91 1.23
C THR A 533 -14.47 -30.91 1.53
N GLY A 534 -14.89 -32.05 2.08
CA GLY A 534 -14.01 -33.04 2.67
C GLY A 534 -12.87 -33.46 1.75
N ILE A 535 -11.69 -32.89 1.99
CA ILE A 535 -10.57 -33.79 2.18
C ILE A 535 -10.72 -34.21 3.66
N THR A 536 -11.60 -35.17 3.93
CA THR A 536 -11.41 -36.07 5.07
C THR A 536 -9.93 -36.30 5.12
N GLU A 537 -9.31 -36.10 6.29
CA GLU A 537 -7.94 -36.48 6.56
C GLU A 537 -7.56 -37.60 5.63
N VAL A 538 -6.65 -37.33 4.68
CA VAL A 538 -5.90 -38.41 4.10
C VAL A 538 -5.16 -38.92 5.32
N SER A 539 -5.75 -39.92 5.97
CA SER A 539 -5.08 -40.75 6.93
C SER A 539 -3.74 -41.01 6.28
N ALA A 540 -2.68 -40.60 6.97
CA ALA A 540 -1.32 -40.87 6.57
C ALA A 540 -1.10 -42.38 6.68
N GLU A 541 -1.83 -43.18 5.90
CA GLU A 541 -1.49 -44.52 5.51
C GLU A 541 -0.72 -44.41 4.20
N SER A 542 0.60 -44.14 4.40
CA SER A 542 1.70 -44.72 3.64
C SER A 542 1.37 -45.30 2.27
N SER A 543 1.46 -44.48 1.23
CA SER A 543 2.32 -44.79 0.13
C SER A 543 3.14 -43.53 -0.14
N GLU A 544 4.39 -43.50 0.29
CA GLU A 544 5.41 -42.59 -0.20
C GLU A 544 5.55 -42.81 -1.70
N SER A 545 4.61 -42.24 -2.47
CA SER A 545 4.84 -42.02 -3.89
C SER A 545 5.79 -40.86 -3.98
N SER A 546 7.09 -41.18 -3.97
CA SER A 546 8.15 -40.21 -4.16
C SER A 546 7.97 -39.55 -5.51
N ILE A 547 7.66 -38.24 -5.52
CA ILE A 547 7.77 -37.43 -6.74
C ILE A 547 9.25 -37.31 -7.08
N ASP A 548 9.61 -37.75 -8.26
CA ASP A 548 10.95 -37.63 -8.83
C ASP A 548 11.05 -36.25 -9.52
N LEU A 549 11.73 -35.30 -8.87
CA LEU A 549 11.91 -33.96 -9.41
C LEU A 549 12.80 -33.89 -10.66
N THR A 550 13.41 -35.00 -11.06
CA THR A 550 14.18 -35.10 -12.33
C THR A 550 13.29 -35.44 -13.53
N GLN A 551 12.04 -35.85 -13.30
CA GLN A 551 11.04 -36.11 -14.30
C GLN A 551 9.99 -35.00 -14.37
N PRO A 552 9.29 -34.80 -15.49
CA PRO A 552 8.25 -33.79 -15.62
C PRO A 552 7.17 -33.89 -14.53
N TYR A 553 6.81 -32.78 -13.93
CA TYR A 553 5.75 -32.64 -12.93
C TYR A 553 5.02 -31.31 -13.12
N ASP A 554 3.78 -31.25 -12.64
CA ASP A 554 2.97 -30.04 -12.61
C ASP A 554 3.02 -29.41 -11.21
N VAL A 555 2.98 -28.10 -11.17
CA VAL A 555 2.94 -27.30 -9.93
C VAL A 555 1.61 -26.57 -9.85
N TYR A 556 0.96 -26.67 -8.71
CA TYR A 556 -0.29 -25.97 -8.41
C TYR A 556 -0.15 -25.17 -7.13
N SER A 557 -0.84 -24.03 -7.07
CA SER A 557 -1.07 -23.34 -5.80
C SER A 557 -1.94 -24.20 -4.88
N VAL A 558 -2.01 -23.85 -3.59
CA VAL A 558 -2.92 -24.54 -2.65
C VAL A 558 -4.41 -24.41 -3.02
N SER A 559 -4.77 -23.40 -3.83
CA SER A 559 -6.11 -23.24 -4.40
C SER A 559 -6.35 -24.04 -5.68
N GLY A 560 -5.40 -24.90 -6.08
CA GLY A 560 -5.51 -25.74 -7.28
C GLY A 560 -5.24 -25.03 -8.61
N GLN A 561 -4.78 -23.77 -8.59
CA GLN A 561 -4.41 -23.05 -9.80
C GLN A 561 -3.06 -23.52 -10.34
N PRO A 562 -2.93 -23.79 -11.66
CA PRO A 562 -1.65 -24.14 -12.24
C PRO A 562 -0.62 -23.02 -12.05
N SER A 563 0.55 -23.36 -11.55
CA SER A 563 1.66 -22.42 -11.30
C SER A 563 2.89 -22.72 -12.17
N GLY A 564 2.82 -23.75 -13.05
CA GLY A 564 3.89 -24.12 -13.98
C GLY A 564 4.33 -25.57 -13.87
N HIS A 565 5.51 -25.86 -14.41
CA HIS A 565 6.12 -27.20 -14.45
C HIS A 565 7.54 -27.19 -13.84
N SER A 566 7.88 -26.15 -13.09
CA SER A 566 9.17 -25.97 -12.41
C SER A 566 8.97 -25.26 -11.09
N LEU A 567 9.89 -25.52 -10.13
CA LEU A 567 9.95 -24.78 -8.85
C LEU A 567 10.80 -23.50 -8.96
N GLU A 568 11.54 -23.32 -10.05
CA GLU A 568 12.36 -22.13 -10.27
C GLU A 568 11.48 -20.91 -10.55
N GLY A 569 11.78 -19.79 -9.88
CA GLY A 569 11.07 -18.53 -10.05
C GLY A 569 9.72 -18.44 -9.35
N LEU A 570 9.33 -19.46 -8.58
CA LEU A 570 8.13 -19.40 -7.75
C LEU A 570 8.37 -18.55 -6.49
N ARG A 571 7.38 -17.76 -6.13
CA ARG A 571 7.41 -16.97 -4.88
C ARG A 571 7.38 -17.89 -3.64
N PRO A 572 7.91 -17.44 -2.49
CA PRO A 572 7.76 -18.17 -1.24
C PRO A 572 6.29 -18.47 -0.94
N SER A 573 5.92 -19.72 -0.90
CA SER A 573 4.55 -20.18 -0.65
C SER A 573 4.50 -21.70 -0.52
N ILE A 574 3.29 -22.23 -0.29
CA ILE A 574 3.00 -23.66 -0.34
C ILE A 574 2.47 -24.01 -1.72
N TYR A 575 3.05 -25.06 -2.32
CA TYR A 575 2.64 -25.59 -3.63
C TYR A 575 2.31 -27.08 -3.53
N ILE A 576 1.46 -27.54 -4.44
CA ILE A 576 1.17 -28.96 -4.65
C ILE A 576 1.87 -29.38 -5.94
N LEU A 577 2.80 -30.30 -5.83
CA LEU A 577 3.41 -30.97 -6.99
C LEU A 577 2.55 -32.17 -7.38
N ARG A 578 2.35 -32.39 -8.68
CA ARG A 578 1.64 -33.55 -9.24
C ARG A 578 2.49 -34.19 -10.32
N GLN A 579 2.66 -35.52 -10.20
CA GLN A 579 3.35 -36.33 -11.19
C GLN A 579 2.54 -37.60 -11.39
N GLY A 580 1.78 -37.70 -12.50
CA GLY A 580 0.80 -38.76 -12.72
C GLY A 580 -0.31 -38.73 -11.65
N HIS A 581 -0.40 -39.80 -10.85
CA HIS A 581 -1.33 -39.91 -9.72
C HIS A 581 -0.69 -39.51 -8.36
N ALA A 582 0.62 -39.30 -8.33
CA ALA A 582 1.32 -38.89 -7.14
C ALA A 582 1.19 -37.36 -6.90
N THR A 583 0.96 -36.97 -5.66
CA THR A 583 0.95 -35.57 -5.25
C THR A 583 1.83 -35.35 -4.01
N ARG A 584 2.50 -34.21 -3.95
CA ARG A 584 3.35 -33.84 -2.81
C ARG A 584 3.22 -32.36 -2.50
N LYS A 585 3.07 -32.02 -1.22
CA LYS A 585 3.15 -30.64 -0.73
C LYS A 585 4.61 -30.20 -0.69
N MET A 586 4.90 -29.03 -1.26
CA MET A 586 6.23 -28.39 -1.24
C MET A 586 6.11 -27.00 -0.63
N ILE A 587 7.07 -26.64 0.23
CA ILE A 587 7.19 -25.30 0.79
C ILE A 587 8.40 -24.64 0.13
N ILE A 588 8.17 -23.56 -0.61
CA ILE A 588 9.21 -22.68 -1.16
C ILE A 588 9.41 -21.57 -0.11
N ARG A 589 10.66 -21.38 0.30
CA ARG A 589 11.07 -20.35 1.31
C ARG A 589 11.86 -19.25 0.65
#